data_a57fad1617266bb513e3dcb7ae7aecbc
#
_entry.id   a57fad1617266bb513e3dcb7ae7aecbc
#
_cell.length_a   1.000
_cell.length_b   1.000
_cell.length_c   1.000
_cell.angle_alpha   90.00
_cell.angle_beta   90.00
_cell.angle_gamma   90.00
#
_symmetry.space_group_name_H-M   'P 1'
#
loop_
_entity.id
_entity.type
_entity.pdbx_description
1 polymer ?
#
loop_
_entity_poly.entity_id
_entity_poly.type
_entity_poly.pdbx_seq_one_letter_code
_entity_poly.pdbx_strand_id
1 'polypeptide(L)'
;GLGEIHGGEHTRAELERYIPLVVGQPIGNYRAVVQSLFAFNRGLRQAEELGEGIQSLDISKLKYVVQAEGAVEMAMLDLLGKFMGLPMCALLANGQQRDRVRFLGYLFYVSDCTKARPDLPYRDESDSDDPWSRLRNTEMLTPEAIVKQAETLQAKYGFRDFKLKGGVLPCGEEMEAV
;
A
#
# COMPACT_ATOMS: atom_id res chain seq x y z
N GLY A 1 -10.06 15.68 -5.02
CA GLY A 1 -9.62 14.72 -4.01
C GLY A 1 -8.48 13.87 -4.52
N LEU A 2 -7.66 13.39 -3.62
CA LEU A 2 -6.54 12.50 -3.92
C LEU A 2 -6.76 11.17 -3.20
N GLY A 3 -6.57 10.07 -3.94
CA GLY A 3 -6.47 8.72 -3.42
C GLY A 3 -5.23 8.07 -3.99
N GLU A 4 -4.52 7.28 -3.19
CA GLU A 4 -3.28 6.63 -3.60
C GLU A 4 -3.33 5.13 -3.28
N ILE A 5 -2.93 4.34 -4.24
CA ILE A 5 -2.82 2.88 -4.09
C ILE A 5 -1.63 2.36 -4.89
N HIS A 6 -1.31 1.09 -4.69
CA HIS A 6 -0.29 0.40 -5.47
C HIS A 6 -0.61 0.45 -6.97
N GLY A 7 0.31 0.97 -7.77
CA GLY A 7 0.15 1.12 -9.23
C GLY A 7 0.20 -0.20 -10.00
N GLY A 8 -0.04 -0.10 -11.31
CA GLY A 8 0.01 -1.19 -12.27
C GLY A 8 -1.14 -1.14 -13.26
N GLU A 9 -1.00 -1.81 -14.39
CA GLU A 9 -2.01 -1.82 -15.46
C GLU A 9 -3.35 -2.38 -15.02
N HIS A 10 -3.36 -3.45 -14.22
CA HIS A 10 -4.60 -4.04 -13.71
C HIS A 10 -5.35 -3.07 -12.79
N THR A 11 -4.65 -2.39 -11.89
CA THR A 11 -5.25 -1.38 -11.02
C THR A 11 -5.81 -0.20 -11.82
N ARG A 12 -5.07 0.25 -12.83
CA ARG A 12 -5.53 1.31 -13.74
C ARG A 12 -6.78 0.90 -14.50
N ALA A 13 -6.80 -0.30 -15.06
CA ALA A 13 -7.96 -0.83 -15.76
C ALA A 13 -9.22 -0.88 -14.88
N GLU A 14 -9.07 -1.29 -13.61
CA GLU A 14 -10.21 -1.27 -12.68
C GLU A 14 -10.68 0.16 -12.38
N LEU A 15 -9.77 1.11 -12.17
CA LEU A 15 -10.13 2.51 -11.97
C LEU A 15 -10.86 3.09 -13.18
N GLU A 16 -10.41 2.79 -14.40
CA GLU A 16 -11.06 3.24 -15.63
C GLU A 16 -12.52 2.73 -15.73
N ARG A 17 -12.80 1.52 -15.26
CA ARG A 17 -14.17 0.95 -15.20
C ARG A 17 -15.07 1.71 -14.23
N TYR A 18 -14.51 2.41 -13.23
CA TYR A 18 -15.28 3.15 -12.24
C TYR A 18 -15.58 4.59 -12.66
N ILE A 19 -14.92 5.12 -13.69
CA ILE A 19 -15.13 6.49 -14.16
C ILE A 19 -16.63 6.80 -14.36
N PRO A 20 -17.41 5.99 -15.11
CA PRO A 20 -18.83 6.31 -15.35
C PRO A 20 -19.71 6.20 -14.09
N LEU A 21 -19.25 5.50 -13.05
CA LEU A 21 -19.97 5.36 -11.80
C LEU A 21 -19.68 6.50 -10.82
N VAL A 22 -18.58 7.17 -10.97
CA VAL A 22 -18.04 8.16 -10.00
C VAL A 22 -18.13 9.59 -10.54
N VAL A 23 -17.71 9.80 -11.79
CA VAL A 23 -17.65 11.13 -12.37
C VAL A 23 -19.05 11.71 -12.56
N GLY A 24 -19.23 12.97 -12.10
CA GLY A 24 -20.51 13.65 -12.14
C GLY A 24 -21.44 13.37 -10.96
N GLN A 25 -21.05 12.47 -10.05
CA GLN A 25 -21.85 12.21 -8.85
C GLN A 25 -21.68 13.31 -7.80
N PRO A 26 -22.75 13.71 -7.10
CA PRO A 26 -22.63 14.66 -6.00
C PRO A 26 -21.75 14.10 -4.88
N ILE A 27 -20.78 14.88 -4.41
CA ILE A 27 -19.84 14.43 -3.38
C ILE A 27 -20.53 14.09 -2.05
N GLY A 28 -21.66 14.73 -1.74
CA GLY A 28 -22.47 14.40 -0.56
C GLY A 28 -23.03 12.96 -0.57
N ASN A 29 -23.09 12.34 -1.74
CA ASN A 29 -23.57 10.96 -1.90
C ASN A 29 -22.43 9.93 -1.90
N TYR A 30 -21.25 10.27 -1.38
CA TYR A 30 -20.06 9.40 -1.50
C TYR A 30 -20.31 7.95 -1.06
N ARG A 31 -21.09 7.74 0.02
CA ARG A 31 -21.42 6.38 0.49
C ARG A 31 -22.23 5.58 -0.53
N ALA A 32 -23.19 6.23 -1.19
CA ALA A 32 -23.98 5.59 -2.24
C ALA A 32 -23.10 5.24 -3.45
N VAL A 33 -22.15 6.11 -3.81
CA VAL A 33 -21.18 5.84 -4.86
C VAL A 33 -20.29 4.64 -4.51
N VAL A 34 -19.72 4.60 -3.31
CA VAL A 34 -18.92 3.46 -2.84
C VAL A 34 -19.74 2.17 -2.84
N GLN A 35 -20.98 2.21 -2.38
CA GLN A 35 -21.90 1.05 -2.46
C GLN A 35 -22.17 0.60 -3.89
N SER A 36 -22.27 1.53 -4.85
CA SER A 36 -22.45 1.18 -6.26
C SER A 36 -21.23 0.48 -6.85
N LEU A 37 -20.01 0.85 -6.42
CA LEU A 37 -18.78 0.13 -6.78
C LEU A 37 -18.78 -1.30 -6.24
N PHE A 38 -19.16 -1.48 -4.97
CA PHE A 38 -19.30 -2.81 -4.38
C PHE A 38 -20.37 -3.67 -5.09
N ALA A 39 -21.49 -3.07 -5.45
CA ALA A 39 -22.53 -3.75 -6.20
C ALA A 39 -22.08 -4.13 -7.62
N PHE A 40 -21.31 -3.26 -8.28
CA PHE A 40 -20.72 -3.51 -9.60
C PHE A 40 -19.79 -4.73 -9.59
N ASN A 41 -19.08 -4.93 -8.50
CA ASN A 41 -18.14 -6.04 -8.33
C ASN A 41 -18.73 -7.24 -7.54
N ARG A 42 -20.05 -7.27 -7.33
CA ARG A 42 -20.71 -8.31 -6.53
C ARG A 42 -20.36 -9.72 -6.99
N GLY A 43 -20.32 -9.97 -8.30
CA GLY A 43 -20.02 -11.29 -8.85
C GLY A 43 -18.63 -11.83 -8.45
N LEU A 44 -17.65 -10.95 -8.20
CA LEU A 44 -16.33 -11.37 -7.73
C LEU A 44 -16.31 -11.73 -6.23
N ARG A 45 -17.32 -11.31 -5.47
CA ARG A 45 -17.48 -11.57 -4.02
C ARG A 45 -18.47 -12.70 -3.71
N GLN A 46 -19.27 -13.11 -4.68
CA GLN A 46 -20.30 -14.15 -4.46
C GLN A 46 -19.76 -15.51 -4.12
N ALA A 47 -18.48 -15.79 -4.37
CA ALA A 47 -17.86 -17.03 -3.92
C ALA A 47 -17.90 -17.22 -2.39
N GLU A 48 -17.93 -16.11 -1.62
CA GLU A 48 -18.11 -16.16 -0.16
C GLU A 48 -19.53 -16.59 0.25
N GLU A 49 -20.54 -16.20 -0.53
CA GLU A 49 -21.95 -16.53 -0.25
C GLU A 49 -22.25 -18.01 -0.55
N LEU A 50 -21.47 -18.65 -1.41
CA LEU A 50 -21.65 -20.07 -1.77
C LEU A 50 -20.97 -21.04 -0.76
N GLY A 51 -20.34 -20.54 0.28
CA GLY A 51 -19.72 -21.37 1.32
C GLY A 51 -18.49 -22.16 0.89
N GLU A 52 -17.94 -21.86 -0.28
CA GLU A 52 -16.78 -22.55 -0.85
C GLU A 52 -15.44 -22.08 -0.23
N GLY A 53 -15.48 -21.10 0.66
CA GLY A 53 -14.33 -20.57 1.38
C GLY A 53 -13.38 -19.72 0.53
N ILE A 54 -12.32 -19.22 1.17
CA ILE A 54 -11.32 -18.34 0.54
C ILE A 54 -10.64 -18.97 -0.69
N GLN A 55 -10.59 -20.29 -0.76
CA GLN A 55 -9.92 -21.01 -1.85
C GLN A 55 -10.65 -20.91 -3.20
N SER A 56 -11.93 -20.58 -3.19
CA SER A 56 -12.73 -20.39 -4.43
C SER A 56 -12.66 -18.96 -4.97
N LEU A 57 -12.15 -18.00 -4.16
CA LEU A 57 -12.00 -16.61 -4.59
C LEU A 57 -10.83 -16.47 -5.55
N ASP A 58 -11.05 -15.80 -6.66
CA ASP A 58 -9.95 -15.30 -7.47
C ASP A 58 -9.28 -14.11 -6.77
N ILE A 59 -8.46 -14.45 -5.74
CA ILE A 59 -7.77 -13.47 -4.89
C ILE A 59 -6.95 -12.50 -5.74
N SER A 60 -6.44 -12.95 -6.88
CA SER A 60 -5.63 -12.11 -7.76
C SER A 60 -6.45 -10.96 -8.35
N LYS A 61 -7.66 -11.23 -8.80
CA LYS A 61 -8.59 -10.19 -9.30
C LYS A 61 -9.19 -9.37 -8.17
N LEU A 62 -9.65 -10.02 -7.10
CA LEU A 62 -10.26 -9.33 -5.96
C LEU A 62 -9.30 -8.30 -5.35
N LYS A 63 -8.01 -8.60 -5.29
CA LYS A 63 -6.99 -7.66 -4.82
C LYS A 63 -7.04 -6.32 -5.57
N TYR A 64 -7.07 -6.33 -6.89
CA TYR A 64 -7.08 -5.11 -7.69
C TYR A 64 -8.39 -4.33 -7.55
N VAL A 65 -9.50 -5.03 -7.49
CA VAL A 65 -10.84 -4.45 -7.27
C VAL A 65 -10.90 -3.72 -5.93
N VAL A 66 -10.54 -4.38 -4.84
CA VAL A 66 -10.57 -3.78 -3.49
C VAL A 66 -9.62 -2.58 -3.38
N GLN A 67 -8.44 -2.66 -4.00
CA GLN A 67 -7.51 -1.54 -4.05
C GLN A 67 -8.10 -0.34 -4.80
N ALA A 68 -8.69 -0.57 -5.97
CA ALA A 68 -9.29 0.49 -6.78
C ALA A 68 -10.50 1.15 -6.07
N GLU A 69 -11.37 0.35 -5.44
CA GLU A 69 -12.47 0.87 -4.62
C GLU A 69 -11.97 1.75 -3.48
N GLY A 70 -10.95 1.28 -2.75
CA GLY A 70 -10.34 2.04 -1.65
C GLY A 70 -9.73 3.36 -2.12
N ALA A 71 -9.08 3.39 -3.30
CA ALA A 71 -8.54 4.62 -3.87
C ALA A 71 -9.63 5.65 -4.18
N VAL A 72 -10.75 5.19 -4.76
CA VAL A 72 -11.89 6.07 -5.05
C VAL A 72 -12.50 6.60 -3.76
N GLU A 73 -12.70 5.77 -2.76
CA GLU A 73 -13.23 6.19 -1.46
C GLU A 73 -12.32 7.22 -0.78
N MET A 74 -10.99 6.99 -0.77
CA MET A 74 -10.02 7.96 -0.25
C MET A 74 -10.11 9.29 -1.00
N ALA A 75 -10.17 9.28 -2.32
CA ALA A 75 -10.27 10.50 -3.12
C ALA A 75 -11.57 11.28 -2.85
N MET A 76 -12.68 10.57 -2.67
CA MET A 76 -13.96 11.20 -2.34
C MET A 76 -13.97 11.80 -0.93
N LEU A 77 -13.41 11.09 0.05
CA LEU A 77 -13.28 11.58 1.43
C LEU A 77 -12.34 12.80 1.51
N ASP A 78 -11.23 12.78 0.79
CA ASP A 78 -10.32 13.94 0.70
C ASP A 78 -11.01 15.13 0.04
N LEU A 79 -11.77 14.92 -1.03
CA LEU A 79 -12.54 15.98 -1.67
C LEU A 79 -13.60 16.57 -0.75
N LEU A 80 -14.35 15.71 -0.05
CA LEU A 80 -15.37 16.12 0.90
C LEU A 80 -14.77 16.89 2.07
N GLY A 81 -13.64 16.41 2.62
CA GLY A 81 -12.91 17.11 3.67
C GLY A 81 -12.44 18.49 3.24
N LYS A 82 -11.88 18.63 2.04
CA LYS A 82 -11.47 19.92 1.45
C LYS A 82 -12.67 20.86 1.28
N PHE A 83 -13.80 20.35 0.82
CA PHE A 83 -15.03 21.16 0.69
C PHE A 83 -15.53 21.65 2.05
N MET A 84 -15.46 20.83 3.09
CA MET A 84 -15.92 21.16 4.45
C MET A 84 -14.87 21.91 5.27
N GLY A 85 -13.64 22.07 4.81
CA GLY A 85 -12.54 22.63 5.58
C GLY A 85 -12.07 21.73 6.72
N LEU A 86 -12.24 20.40 6.62
CA LEU A 86 -11.91 19.41 7.63
C LEU A 86 -10.85 18.43 7.13
N PRO A 87 -9.96 17.93 8.00
CA PRO A 87 -9.09 16.83 7.63
C PRO A 87 -9.91 15.55 7.42
N MET A 88 -9.47 14.67 6.52
CA MET A 88 -10.20 13.42 6.21
C MET A 88 -10.46 12.56 7.46
N CYS A 89 -9.54 12.53 8.42
CA CYS A 89 -9.72 11.79 9.67
C CYS A 89 -10.90 12.28 10.51
N ALA A 90 -11.32 13.54 10.36
CA ALA A 90 -12.52 14.05 11.03
C ALA A 90 -13.83 13.52 10.44
N LEU A 91 -13.79 12.97 9.22
CA LEU A 91 -14.93 12.37 8.53
C LEU A 91 -15.09 10.87 8.81
N LEU A 92 -14.10 10.26 9.46
CA LEU A 92 -14.06 8.82 9.73
C LEU A 92 -14.46 8.51 11.17
N ALA A 93 -15.26 7.46 11.34
CA ALA A 93 -15.67 6.92 12.65
C ALA A 93 -16.08 8.03 13.64
N ASN A 94 -15.39 8.08 14.78
CA ASN A 94 -15.63 9.09 15.84
C ASN A 94 -14.83 10.40 15.64
N GLY A 95 -14.32 10.64 14.44
CA GLY A 95 -13.49 11.79 14.12
C GLY A 95 -12.03 11.62 14.58
N GLN A 96 -11.30 12.72 14.60
CA GLN A 96 -9.88 12.71 14.95
C GLN A 96 -9.69 12.35 16.43
N GLN A 97 -9.03 11.22 16.70
CA GLN A 97 -8.78 10.70 18.03
C GLN A 97 -7.39 11.09 18.59
N ARG A 98 -6.49 11.49 17.71
CA ARG A 98 -5.11 11.87 18.06
C ARG A 98 -4.53 12.81 17.02
N ASP A 99 -3.57 13.62 17.43
CA ASP A 99 -2.87 14.58 16.56
C ASP A 99 -1.57 14.01 15.97
N ARG A 100 -1.09 12.92 16.54
CA ARG A 100 0.14 12.25 16.09
C ARG A 100 -0.05 10.74 15.99
N VAL A 101 0.56 10.15 14.98
CA VAL A 101 0.62 8.70 14.76
C VAL A 101 2.07 8.28 14.63
N ARG A 102 2.46 7.22 15.34
CA ARG A 102 3.77 6.61 15.15
C ARG A 102 3.80 5.87 13.83
N PHE A 103 4.88 6.06 13.09
CA PHE A 103 5.16 5.29 11.90
C PHE A 103 6.09 4.13 12.22
N LEU A 104 5.80 3.01 11.60
CA LEU A 104 6.61 1.80 11.61
C LEU A 104 7.62 1.88 10.48
N GLY A 105 8.90 1.66 10.77
CA GLY A 105 9.94 1.46 9.76
C GLY A 105 9.75 0.11 9.08
N TYR A 106 9.82 0.07 7.76
CA TYR A 106 9.64 -1.16 7.01
C TYR A 106 11.00 -1.66 6.51
N LEU A 107 11.35 -2.89 6.89
CA LEU A 107 12.61 -3.54 6.50
C LEU A 107 12.33 -4.60 5.44
N PHE A 108 13.22 -4.69 4.49
CA PHE A 108 13.13 -5.64 3.38
C PHE A 108 14.46 -6.38 3.20
N TYR A 109 14.36 -7.65 2.87
CA TYR A 109 15.47 -8.33 2.22
C TYR A 109 15.61 -7.79 0.81
N VAL A 110 16.82 -7.42 0.43
CA VAL A 110 17.14 -6.86 -0.89
C VAL A 110 18.17 -7.77 -1.54
N SER A 111 17.82 -8.31 -2.70
CA SER A 111 18.78 -9.07 -3.52
C SER A 111 19.75 -8.14 -4.24
N ASP A 112 20.84 -8.71 -4.72
CA ASP A 112 21.80 -7.98 -5.55
C ASP A 112 21.12 -7.38 -6.79
N CYS A 113 21.04 -6.07 -6.81
CA CYS A 113 20.37 -5.31 -7.88
C CYS A 113 21.10 -5.40 -9.22
N THR A 114 22.39 -5.74 -9.22
CA THR A 114 23.13 -5.99 -10.48
C THR A 114 22.66 -7.25 -11.20
N LYS A 115 21.97 -8.14 -10.47
CA LYS A 115 21.29 -9.33 -10.99
C LYS A 115 19.81 -9.09 -11.24
N ALA A 116 19.33 -7.87 -11.01
CA ALA A 116 17.94 -7.51 -11.27
C ALA A 116 17.59 -7.65 -12.76
N ARG A 117 16.32 -7.74 -13.03
CA ARG A 117 15.80 -7.84 -14.40
C ARG A 117 16.25 -6.62 -15.22
N PRO A 118 16.86 -6.83 -16.41
CA PRO A 118 17.41 -5.75 -17.22
C PRO A 118 16.35 -4.80 -17.80
N ASP A 119 15.07 -5.21 -17.78
CA ASP A 119 13.92 -4.43 -18.22
C ASP A 119 13.37 -3.48 -17.14
N LEU A 120 13.85 -3.58 -15.89
CA LEU A 120 13.47 -2.66 -14.83
C LEU A 120 14.48 -1.51 -14.76
N PRO A 121 13.99 -0.25 -14.78
CA PRO A 121 14.87 0.90 -14.61
C PRO A 121 15.46 0.86 -13.21
N TYR A 122 16.74 0.57 -13.12
CA TYR A 122 17.51 0.63 -11.90
C TYR A 122 18.27 1.94 -11.82
N ARG A 123 18.12 2.66 -10.72
CA ARG A 123 18.89 3.87 -10.45
C ARG A 123 20.03 3.54 -9.49
N ASP A 124 21.24 3.67 -9.98
CA ASP A 124 22.42 3.61 -9.12
C ASP A 124 22.46 4.87 -8.25
N GLU A 125 22.46 4.69 -6.95
CA GLU A 125 22.56 5.75 -5.94
C GLU A 125 23.77 5.51 -5.00
N SER A 126 24.73 4.70 -5.42
CA SER A 126 25.95 4.38 -4.65
C SER A 126 26.75 5.62 -4.25
N ASP A 127 26.78 6.63 -5.12
CA ASP A 127 27.46 7.90 -4.90
C ASP A 127 26.62 8.98 -4.18
N SER A 128 25.40 8.63 -3.75
CA SER A 128 24.52 9.56 -3.03
C SER A 128 25.15 9.98 -1.68
N ASP A 129 25.05 11.25 -1.32
CA ASP A 129 25.44 11.75 0.01
C ASP A 129 24.51 11.21 1.12
N ASP A 130 23.30 10.80 0.77
CA ASP A 130 22.35 10.22 1.72
C ASP A 130 22.66 8.75 2.03
N PRO A 131 22.97 8.39 3.28
CA PRO A 131 23.28 7.00 3.67
C PRO A 131 22.16 6.00 3.33
N TRP A 132 20.90 6.42 3.42
CA TRP A 132 19.77 5.57 3.07
C TRP A 132 19.70 5.30 1.57
N SER A 133 19.91 6.32 0.74
CA SER A 133 19.93 6.15 -0.72
C SER A 133 21.04 5.21 -1.18
N ARG A 134 22.22 5.28 -0.55
CA ARG A 134 23.30 4.32 -0.81
C ARG A 134 22.95 2.91 -0.40
N LEU A 135 22.38 2.75 0.80
CA LEU A 135 22.11 1.45 1.41
C LEU A 135 20.95 0.71 0.74
N ARG A 136 19.85 1.43 0.39
CA ARG A 136 18.61 0.81 -0.07
C ARG A 136 18.71 -0.08 -1.30
N ASN A 137 19.78 0.09 -2.07
CA ASN A 137 20.02 -0.64 -3.31
C ASN A 137 21.16 -1.68 -3.17
N THR A 138 21.75 -1.82 -1.99
CA THR A 138 22.77 -2.87 -1.74
C THR A 138 22.11 -4.18 -1.34
N GLU A 139 22.82 -5.28 -1.53
CA GLU A 139 22.36 -6.59 -1.06
C GLU A 139 22.19 -6.59 0.47
N MET A 140 21.04 -7.06 0.93
CA MET A 140 20.67 -7.15 2.35
C MET A 140 19.98 -8.49 2.60
N LEU A 141 20.78 -9.55 2.68
CA LEU A 141 20.31 -10.92 2.88
C LEU A 141 20.85 -11.56 4.17
N THR A 142 21.54 -10.78 5.02
CA THR A 142 22.05 -11.25 6.30
C THR A 142 21.42 -10.49 7.46
N PRO A 143 21.43 -11.06 8.68
CA PRO A 143 20.95 -10.39 9.89
C PRO A 143 21.61 -9.03 10.10
N GLU A 144 22.93 -8.95 9.94
CA GLU A 144 23.70 -7.71 10.12
C GLU A 144 23.30 -6.63 9.11
N ALA A 145 23.00 -7.03 7.86
CA ALA A 145 22.54 -6.10 6.84
C ALA A 145 21.13 -5.55 7.16
N ILE A 146 20.26 -6.37 7.71
CA ILE A 146 18.91 -5.95 8.18
C ILE A 146 19.04 -5.00 9.37
N VAL A 147 19.91 -5.29 10.33
CA VAL A 147 20.20 -4.37 11.45
C VAL A 147 20.72 -3.04 10.93
N LYS A 148 21.66 -3.07 9.99
CA LYS A 148 22.19 -1.86 9.35
C LYS A 148 21.11 -1.03 8.65
N GLN A 149 20.15 -1.70 8.00
CA GLN A 149 18.99 -1.03 7.40
C GLN A 149 18.15 -0.32 8.48
N ALA A 150 17.86 -1.01 9.59
CA ALA A 150 17.09 -0.45 10.69
C ALA A 150 17.79 0.78 11.34
N GLU A 151 19.08 0.68 11.63
CA GLU A 151 19.88 1.79 12.16
C GLU A 151 19.88 3.01 11.24
N THR A 152 20.02 2.79 9.93
CA THR A 152 20.03 3.87 8.94
C THR A 152 18.67 4.54 8.85
N LEU A 153 17.59 3.77 8.88
CA LEU A 153 16.21 4.30 8.90
C LEU A 153 15.89 5.02 10.21
N GLN A 154 16.39 4.50 11.34
CA GLN A 154 16.27 5.18 12.64
C GLN A 154 16.99 6.53 12.62
N ALA A 155 18.23 6.56 12.14
CA ALA A 155 19.01 7.79 12.06
C ALA A 155 18.36 8.85 11.15
N LYS A 156 17.81 8.42 10.01
CA LYS A 156 17.22 9.32 9.02
C LYS A 156 15.82 9.81 9.39
N TYR A 157 14.95 8.91 9.84
CA TYR A 157 13.52 9.18 10.01
C TYR A 157 13.04 9.13 11.47
N GLY A 158 13.89 8.67 12.39
CA GLY A 158 13.55 8.54 13.81
C GLY A 158 12.60 7.38 14.13
N PHE A 159 12.50 6.37 13.24
CA PHE A 159 11.73 5.17 13.54
C PHE A 159 12.26 4.46 14.78
N ARG A 160 11.34 3.93 15.58
CA ARG A 160 11.67 3.14 16.80
C ARG A 160 11.12 1.73 16.75
N ASP A 161 10.09 1.54 15.94
CA ASP A 161 9.44 0.27 15.73
C ASP A 161 9.66 -0.14 14.28
N PHE A 162 9.95 -1.42 14.05
CA PHE A 162 10.25 -1.93 12.71
C PHE A 162 9.42 -3.17 12.40
N LYS A 163 9.14 -3.35 11.12
CA LYS A 163 8.56 -4.57 10.57
C LYS A 163 9.45 -5.12 9.48
N LEU A 164 10.02 -6.30 9.71
CA LEU A 164 10.70 -7.05 8.66
C LEU A 164 9.68 -7.82 7.81
N LYS A 165 9.79 -7.71 6.51
CA LYS A 165 8.99 -8.48 5.57
C LYS A 165 9.70 -9.80 5.26
N GLY A 166 9.28 -10.86 5.93
CA GLY A 166 9.80 -12.22 5.75
C GLY A 166 9.21 -12.95 4.55
N GLY A 167 9.60 -14.22 4.42
CA GLY A 167 9.20 -15.12 3.34
C GLY A 167 10.18 -15.10 2.16
N VAL A 168 11.40 -14.62 2.36
CA VAL A 168 12.48 -14.54 1.34
C VAL A 168 13.55 -15.59 1.59
N LEU A 169 13.96 -15.78 2.85
CA LEU A 169 14.98 -16.74 3.26
C LEU A 169 14.36 -17.96 3.98
N PRO A 170 15.11 -19.03 4.18
CA PRO A 170 14.70 -20.12 5.07
C PRO A 170 14.35 -19.60 6.47
N CYS A 171 13.32 -20.17 7.09
CA CYS A 171 12.77 -19.67 8.35
C CYS A 171 13.83 -19.49 9.46
N GLY A 172 14.81 -20.40 9.56
CA GLY A 172 15.90 -20.29 10.54
C GLY A 172 16.74 -19.03 10.36
N GLU A 173 17.09 -18.70 9.13
CA GLU A 173 17.88 -17.51 8.80
C GLU A 173 17.11 -16.21 9.04
N GLU A 174 15.80 -16.20 8.74
CA GLU A 174 14.95 -15.05 9.03
C GLU A 174 14.77 -14.81 10.53
N MET A 175 14.71 -15.89 11.31
CA MET A 175 14.62 -15.79 12.78
C MET A 175 15.88 -15.21 13.43
N GLU A 176 17.03 -15.36 12.82
CA GLU A 176 18.27 -14.74 13.29
C GLU A 176 18.31 -13.24 13.08
N ALA A 177 17.53 -12.72 12.11
CA ALA A 177 17.45 -11.30 11.80
C ALA A 177 16.49 -10.52 12.73
N VAL A 178 15.67 -11.22 13.51
CA VAL A 178 14.66 -10.64 14.42
C VAL A 178 15.16 -10.56 15.84
#